data_909037a0e46ab79b3f121ad361efa852
#
_entry.id   909037a0e46ab79b3f121ad361efa852
#
_cell.length_a   1.000
_cell.length_b   1.000
_cell.length_c   1.000
_cell.angle_alpha   90.00
_cell.angle_beta   90.00
_cell.angle_gamma   90.00
#
_symmetry.space_group_name_H-M   'P 1'
#
loop_
_entity.id
_entity.type
_entity.pdbx_description
1 polymer ?
#
loop_
_entity_poly.entity_id
_entity_poly.type
_entity_poly.pdbx_seq_one_letter_code
_entity_poly.pdbx_strand_id
1 'polypeptide(L)'
;GIADIMLSELRQSLESRGIDFTWDESVKDYLVKKSYSVAYGARNLRRAIQTDLEDPIAERIIQSYVEPFRSIKATCEDGKIRLETL
;
A
#
# COMPACT_ATOMS: atom_id res chain seq x y z
N GLY A 1 1.61 -9.24 12.20
CA GLY A 1 2.64 -9.80 11.35
C GLY A 1 3.50 -8.75 10.67
N ILE A 2 4.44 -9.22 9.87
CA ILE A 2 5.36 -8.34 9.15
C ILE A 2 4.62 -7.40 8.20
N ALA A 3 3.58 -7.89 7.54
CA ALA A 3 2.78 -7.07 6.64
C ALA A 3 2.14 -5.88 7.36
N ASP A 4 1.61 -6.11 8.55
CA ASP A 4 1.03 -5.05 9.36
C ASP A 4 2.05 -3.97 9.72
N ILE A 5 3.26 -4.40 10.07
CA ILE A 5 4.33 -3.47 10.43
C ILE A 5 4.72 -2.61 9.23
N MET A 6 4.90 -3.24 8.08
CA MET A 6 5.28 -2.52 6.85
C MET A 6 4.19 -1.56 6.37
N LEU A 7 2.93 -1.98 6.45
CA LEU A 7 1.82 -1.12 6.10
C LEU A 7 1.69 0.04 7.08
N SER A 8 1.94 -0.19 8.37
CA SER A 8 1.93 0.87 9.37
C SER A 8 3.04 1.89 9.15
N GLU A 9 4.22 1.44 8.75
CA GLU A 9 5.31 2.34 8.39
C GLU A 9 4.94 3.22 7.20
N LEU A 10 4.32 2.64 6.19
CA LEU A 10 3.83 3.39 5.04
C LEU A 10 2.77 4.42 5.45
N ARG A 11 1.85 4.01 6.32
CA ARG A 11 0.83 4.92 6.86
C ARG A 11 1.47 6.12 7.56
N GLN A 12 2.46 5.87 8.42
CA GLN A 12 3.15 6.94 9.13
C GLN A 12 3.84 7.91 8.18
N SER A 13 4.46 7.39 7.14
CA SER A 13 5.09 8.21 6.12
C SER A 13 4.08 9.12 5.42
N LEU A 14 2.91 8.59 5.11
CA LEU A 14 1.84 9.38 4.47
C LEU A 14 1.21 10.37 5.44
N GLU A 15 1.04 9.99 6.71
CA GLU A 15 0.52 10.90 7.73
C GLU A 15 1.41 12.13 7.89
N SER A 16 2.73 11.98 7.77
CA SER A 16 3.65 13.11 7.85
C SER A 16 3.45 14.10 6.70
N ARG A 17 2.78 13.67 5.64
CA ARG A 17 2.42 14.50 4.48
C ARG A 17 0.96 15.01 4.55
N GLY A 18 0.26 14.69 5.65
CA GLY A 18 -1.13 15.08 5.82
C GLY A 18 -2.13 14.17 5.10
N ILE A 19 -1.72 12.96 4.76
CA ILE A 19 -2.57 11.99 4.04
C ILE A 19 -2.89 10.83 4.98
N ASP A 20 -4.18 10.51 5.14
CA ASP A 20 -4.60 9.32 5.85
C ASP A 20 -4.54 8.11 4.92
N PHE A 21 -3.88 7.06 5.37
CA PHE A 21 -3.79 5.83 4.62
C PHE A 21 -4.47 4.71 5.39
N THR A 22 -5.40 4.03 4.72
CA THR A 22 -6.07 2.85 5.28
C THR A 22 -6.01 1.71 4.28
N TRP A 23 -6.19 0.50 4.77
CA TRP A 23 -6.20 -0.69 3.91
C TRP A 23 -7.21 -1.70 4.43
N ASP A 24 -7.72 -2.54 3.52
CA ASP A 24 -8.61 -3.63 3.84
C ASP A 24 -7.79 -4.89 4.15
N GLU A 25 -8.37 -5.85 4.85
CA GLU A 25 -7.73 -7.13 5.11
C GLU A 25 -7.36 -7.87 3.84
N SER A 26 -8.13 -7.69 2.78
CA SER A 26 -7.82 -8.29 1.49
C SER A 26 -6.45 -7.88 0.96
N VAL A 27 -6.00 -6.67 1.28
CA VAL A 27 -4.66 -6.19 0.90
C VAL A 27 -3.58 -6.97 1.63
N LYS A 28 -3.76 -7.20 2.93
CA LYS A 28 -2.81 -8.00 3.71
C LYS A 28 -2.74 -9.43 3.20
N ASP A 29 -3.88 -10.04 2.94
CA ASP A 29 -3.94 -11.39 2.39
C ASP A 29 -3.25 -11.49 1.05
N TYR A 30 -3.49 -10.52 0.18
CA TYR A 30 -2.85 -10.45 -1.13
C TYR A 30 -1.32 -10.38 -1.00
N LEU A 31 -0.82 -9.49 -0.14
CA LEU A 31 0.61 -9.32 0.05
C LEU A 31 1.26 -10.56 0.63
N VAL A 32 0.62 -11.19 1.61
CA VAL A 32 1.12 -12.42 2.22
C VAL A 32 1.16 -13.54 1.20
N LYS A 33 0.10 -13.73 0.43
CA LYS A 33 0.05 -14.77 -0.60
C LYS A 33 1.10 -14.55 -1.69
N LYS A 34 1.29 -13.30 -2.10
CA LYS A 34 2.27 -12.98 -3.14
C LYS A 34 3.69 -13.24 -2.67
N SER A 35 4.00 -12.99 -1.40
CA SER A 35 5.32 -13.20 -0.84
C SER A 35 5.56 -14.64 -0.41
N TYR A 36 4.50 -15.39 -0.11
CA TYR A 36 4.59 -16.74 0.45
C TYR A 36 5.15 -17.77 -0.53
N SER A 37 4.90 -17.59 -1.82
CA SER A 37 5.32 -18.54 -2.84
C SER A 37 6.81 -18.52 -3.13
N VAL A 38 7.58 -17.64 -2.50
CA VAL A 38 9.00 -17.46 -2.75
C VAL A 38 9.77 -17.54 -1.44
N ALA A 39 10.93 -18.18 -1.47
CA ALA A 39 11.71 -18.53 -0.29
C ALA A 39 12.39 -17.35 0.43
N TYR A 40 12.10 -16.11 0.05
CA TYR A 40 12.82 -14.95 0.56
C TYR A 40 12.05 -14.12 1.59
N GLY A 41 10.86 -14.55 1.96
CA GLY A 41 10.11 -13.99 3.11
C GLY A 41 9.93 -12.48 3.08
N ALA A 42 10.49 -11.80 4.09
CA ALA A 42 10.28 -10.36 4.29
C ALA A 42 10.81 -9.49 3.14
N ARG A 43 11.84 -9.95 2.44
CA ARG A 43 12.40 -9.21 1.30
C ARG A 43 11.38 -9.10 0.16
N ASN A 44 10.69 -10.20 -0.14
CA ASN A 44 9.67 -10.20 -1.18
C ASN A 44 8.44 -9.41 -0.78
N LEU A 45 8.08 -9.48 0.49
CA LEU A 45 6.95 -8.70 1.00
C LEU A 45 7.23 -7.21 0.88
N ARG A 46 8.43 -6.77 1.25
CA ARG A 46 8.82 -5.37 1.12
C ARG A 46 8.78 -4.92 -0.35
N ARG A 47 9.29 -5.77 -1.24
CA ARG A 47 9.30 -5.48 -2.66
C ARG A 47 7.88 -5.39 -3.23
N ALA A 48 6.99 -6.29 -2.79
CA ALA A 48 5.59 -6.27 -3.21
C ALA A 48 4.91 -4.97 -2.76
N ILE A 49 5.17 -4.53 -1.54
CA ILE A 49 4.63 -3.28 -1.03
C ILE A 49 5.14 -2.09 -1.86
N GLN A 50 6.43 -2.08 -2.20
CA GLN A 50 6.98 -1.01 -3.02
C GLN A 50 6.33 -0.95 -4.40
N THR A 51 6.24 -2.08 -5.08
CA THR A 51 5.72 -2.09 -6.45
C THR A 51 4.21 -1.94 -6.52
N ASP A 52 3.48 -2.53 -5.57
CA ASP A 52 2.03 -2.58 -5.63
C ASP A 52 1.35 -1.45 -4.85
N LEU A 53 2.04 -0.84 -3.90
CA LEU A 53 1.50 0.23 -3.06
C LEU A 53 2.29 1.52 -3.17
N GLU A 54 3.58 1.51 -2.87
CA GLU A 54 4.37 2.75 -2.84
C GLU A 54 4.44 3.45 -4.18
N ASP A 55 4.69 2.72 -5.26
CA ASP A 55 4.76 3.31 -6.59
C ASP A 55 3.42 3.92 -7.03
N PRO A 56 2.29 3.19 -6.93
CA PRO A 56 1.00 3.79 -7.25
C PRO A 56 0.63 4.96 -6.33
N ILE A 57 0.97 4.88 -5.04
CA ILE A 57 0.72 5.97 -4.11
C ILE A 57 1.54 7.21 -4.50
N ALA A 58 2.79 7.03 -4.88
CA ALA A 58 3.63 8.13 -5.34
C ALA A 58 3.02 8.83 -6.55
N GLU A 59 2.48 8.06 -7.50
CA GLU A 59 1.77 8.65 -8.64
C GLU A 59 0.54 9.46 -8.19
N ARG A 60 -0.21 8.96 -7.22
CA ARG A 60 -1.36 9.68 -6.68
C ARG A 60 -0.93 10.98 -6.00
N ILE A 61 0.18 10.96 -5.29
CA ILE A 61 0.71 12.18 -4.65
C ILE A 61 1.07 13.22 -5.70
N ILE A 62 1.69 12.81 -6.79
CA ILE A 62 2.00 13.72 -7.90
C ILE A 62 0.72 14.32 -8.47
N GLN A 63 -0.31 13.51 -8.68
CA GLN A 63 -1.60 13.97 -9.16
C GLN A 63 -2.29 14.91 -8.17
N SER A 64 -1.99 14.81 -6.88
CA SER A 64 -2.59 15.65 -5.86
C SER A 64 -2.23 17.13 -5.99
N TYR A 65 -1.17 17.45 -6.73
CA TYR A 65 -0.86 18.85 -7.06
C TYR A 65 -1.91 19.47 -7.98
N VAL A 66 -2.63 18.64 -8.73
CA VAL A 66 -3.71 19.09 -9.61
C VAL A 66 -5.06 18.86 -8.94
N GLU A 67 -5.26 17.68 -8.35
CA GLU A 67 -6.49 17.33 -7.63
C GLU A 67 -6.14 16.86 -6.21
N PRO A 68 -6.12 17.76 -5.22
CA PRO A 68 -5.75 17.37 -3.85
C PRO A 68 -6.71 16.36 -3.25
N PHE A 69 -6.17 15.41 -2.53
CA PHE A 69 -6.95 14.46 -1.74
C PHE A 69 -6.38 14.38 -0.33
N ARG A 70 -7.20 13.89 0.62
CA ARG A 70 -6.83 13.82 2.04
C ARG A 70 -6.59 12.40 2.52
N SER A 71 -7.11 11.41 1.81
CA SER A 71 -6.98 10.03 2.25
C SER A 71 -6.84 9.09 1.06
N ILE A 72 -6.16 7.97 1.31
CA ILE A 72 -6.01 6.89 0.35
C ILE A 72 -6.48 5.61 1.04
N LYS A 73 -7.36 4.87 0.38
CA LYS A 73 -7.78 3.56 0.83
C LYS A 73 -7.29 2.50 -0.15
N ALA A 74 -6.56 1.52 0.35
CA ALA A 74 -6.08 0.40 -0.45
C ALA A 74 -7.03 -0.79 -0.29
N THR A 75 -7.42 -1.37 -1.40
CA THR A 75 -8.24 -2.58 -1.43
C THR A 75 -7.63 -3.57 -2.42
N CYS A 76 -8.00 -4.84 -2.32
CA CYS A 76 -7.57 -5.86 -3.27
C CYS A 76 -8.79 -6.39 -3.99
N GLU A 77 -8.79 -6.32 -5.31
CA GLU A 77 -9.90 -6.74 -6.13
C GLU A 77 -9.36 -7.51 -7.34
N ASP A 78 -9.87 -8.73 -7.54
CA ASP A 78 -9.45 -9.61 -8.63
C ASP A 78 -7.93 -9.84 -8.70
N GLY A 79 -7.30 -9.99 -7.51
CA GLY A 79 -5.87 -10.23 -7.41
C GLY A 79 -5.01 -9.01 -7.70
N LYS A 80 -5.60 -7.82 -7.64
CA LYS A 80 -4.87 -6.57 -7.87
C LYS A 80 -5.17 -5.56 -6.77
N ILE A 81 -4.16 -4.79 -6.41
CA ILE A 81 -4.33 -3.70 -5.46
C ILE A 81 -5.00 -2.52 -6.15
N ARG A 82 -6.00 -1.98 -5.48
CA ARG A 82 -6.74 -0.82 -5.96
C ARG A 82 -6.63 0.29 -4.94
N LEU A 83 -6.38 1.51 -5.39
CA LEU A 83 -6.27 2.68 -4.52
C LEU A 83 -7.43 3.63 -4.79
N GLU A 84 -8.13 3.99 -3.71
CA GLU A 84 -9.17 4.99 -3.77
C GLU A 84 -8.70 6.24 -3.04
N THR A 85 -8.86 7.40 -3.68
CA THR A 85 -8.50 8.68 -3.09
C THR A 85 -9.76 9.47 -2.75
N LEU A 86 -9.76 10.11 -1.59
CA LEU A 86 -10.91 10.87 -1.08
C LEU A 86 -10.52 12.28 -0.69
#